data_b0751c055effeeb7a5e7799f6e98a42b
#
_entry.id   b0751c055effeeb7a5e7799f6e98a42b
#
_cell.length_a   1.000
_cell.length_b   1.000
_cell.length_c   1.000
_cell.angle_alpha   90.00
_cell.angle_beta   90.00
_cell.angle_gamma   90.00
#
_symmetry.space_group_name_H-M   'P 1'
#
loop_
_entity.id
_entity.type
_entity.pdbx_description
1 polymer ?
#
loop_
_entity_poly.entity_id
_entity_poly.type
_entity_poly.pdbx_seq_one_letter_code
_entity_poly.pdbx_strand_id
1 'polypeptide(L)'
;MSRNCRCVNRFLAIAWAFALICPVVSLAQNGNEHPFFEILTHRMNVDVDGAPNAYGPPGMETLDILLDAHYLNRADGKIVGYLIDEHGRPILQGAKDPFPGYYISQTAFTDIENQNERDPRRYVDARNISYVVRGNLARRRGVRVGDFVSVYSKRTRRGVFAIVGDTGNPTGDEGSLHLMQDLGYPFHDGKNDSVEKPEIIIRFYPNSNPTHQFFFTQAELDEAATSLGLSRDFSPTARTNR
;
A
#
# COMPACT_ATOMS: atom_id res chain seq x y z
N MET A 1 36.61 -86.13 41.67
CA MET A 1 37.00 -84.80 41.14
C MET A 1 36.01 -84.41 39.99
N SER A 2 35.02 -83.64 40.35
CA SER A 2 33.90 -83.27 39.52
C SER A 2 34.13 -81.88 38.92
N ARG A 3 33.98 -81.72 37.59
CA ARG A 3 33.92 -80.42 36.94
C ARG A 3 32.55 -80.25 36.28
N ASN A 4 31.76 -79.36 36.95
CA ASN A 4 30.47 -78.92 36.42
C ASN A 4 30.66 -77.90 35.30
N CYS A 5 30.16 -78.18 34.15
CA CYS A 5 30.09 -77.29 33.02
C CYS A 5 28.67 -76.69 33.03
N ARG A 6 28.52 -75.37 33.27
CA ARG A 6 27.26 -74.61 33.14
C ARG A 6 27.16 -74.02 31.78
N CYS A 7 26.23 -74.52 30.99
CA CYS A 7 25.77 -73.83 29.76
C CYS A 7 24.96 -72.59 30.12
N VAL A 8 25.39 -71.46 29.60
CA VAL A 8 24.60 -70.21 29.68
C VAL A 8 23.86 -70.00 28.35
N ASN A 9 22.58 -70.19 28.39
CA ASN A 9 21.66 -69.85 27.29
C ASN A 9 21.59 -68.33 27.19
N ARG A 10 22.04 -67.77 26.01
CA ARG A 10 21.80 -66.35 25.67
C ARG A 10 20.52 -66.29 24.83
N PHE A 11 19.45 -65.78 25.42
CA PHE A 11 18.26 -65.35 24.69
C PHE A 11 18.50 -64.03 24.04
N LEU A 12 18.51 -63.99 22.70
CA LEU A 12 18.48 -62.76 21.87
C LEU A 12 17.05 -62.25 21.87
N ALA A 13 16.81 -61.15 22.55
CA ALA A 13 15.57 -60.36 22.43
C ALA A 13 15.65 -59.45 21.23
N ILE A 14 14.91 -59.78 20.19
CA ILE A 14 14.72 -58.94 19.02
C ILE A 14 13.65 -57.90 19.37
N ALA A 15 14.08 -56.66 19.62
CA ALA A 15 13.15 -55.55 19.81
C ALA A 15 12.67 -55.03 18.44
N TRP A 16 11.41 -55.24 18.13
CA TRP A 16 10.74 -54.62 17.00
C TRP A 16 10.43 -53.16 17.34
N ALA A 17 11.16 -52.22 16.74
CA ALA A 17 10.83 -50.80 16.82
C ALA A 17 9.68 -50.53 15.81
N PHE A 18 8.46 -50.40 16.31
CA PHE A 18 7.36 -49.83 15.56
C PHE A 18 7.60 -48.31 15.40
N ALA A 19 8.03 -47.91 14.23
CA ALA A 19 8.00 -46.50 13.85
C ALA A 19 6.55 -46.08 13.67
N LEU A 20 6.02 -45.33 14.63
CA LEU A 20 4.74 -44.61 14.51
C LEU A 20 4.94 -43.52 13.44
N ILE A 21 4.53 -43.80 12.22
CA ILE A 21 4.35 -42.79 11.18
C ILE A 21 3.12 -41.99 11.58
N CYS A 22 3.33 -40.87 12.24
CA CYS A 22 2.29 -39.88 12.50
C CYS A 22 1.98 -39.21 11.15
N PRO A 23 0.75 -39.31 10.59
CA PRO A 23 0.43 -38.56 9.40
C PRO A 23 0.48 -37.06 9.80
N VAL A 24 1.39 -36.31 9.20
CA VAL A 24 1.35 -34.85 9.25
C VAL A 24 0.09 -34.45 8.49
N VAL A 25 -1.00 -34.27 9.22
CA VAL A 25 -2.18 -33.60 8.70
C VAL A 25 -1.75 -32.15 8.45
N SER A 26 -1.38 -31.87 7.21
CA SER A 26 -1.27 -30.48 6.74
C SER A 26 -2.69 -29.90 6.82
N LEU A 27 -2.98 -29.21 7.90
CA LEU A 27 -4.12 -28.30 7.94
C LEU A 27 -3.85 -27.25 6.88
N ALA A 28 -4.46 -27.44 5.70
CA ALA A 28 -4.63 -26.32 4.79
C ALA A 28 -5.32 -25.21 5.61
N GLN A 29 -4.58 -24.18 5.96
CA GLN A 29 -5.15 -22.96 6.49
C GLN A 29 -6.11 -22.46 5.40
N ASN A 30 -7.41 -22.65 5.63
CA ASN A 30 -8.42 -21.85 4.95
C ASN A 30 -8.11 -20.42 5.34
N GLY A 31 -7.30 -19.74 4.50
CA GLY A 31 -6.97 -18.36 4.68
C GLY A 31 -8.27 -17.58 4.83
N ASN A 32 -8.37 -16.76 5.87
CA ASN A 32 -9.37 -15.73 5.96
C ASN A 32 -9.19 -14.86 4.73
N GLU A 33 -9.90 -15.16 3.64
CA GLU A 33 -9.92 -14.28 2.48
C GLU A 33 -10.57 -12.97 2.91
N HIS A 34 -9.78 -11.92 2.99
CA HIS A 34 -10.33 -10.58 3.20
C HIS A 34 -11.31 -10.26 2.08
N PRO A 35 -12.56 -9.88 2.40
CA PRO A 35 -13.52 -9.52 1.36
C PRO A 35 -12.98 -8.33 0.56
N PHE A 36 -13.05 -8.44 -0.75
CA PHE A 36 -12.57 -7.39 -1.65
C PHE A 36 -13.54 -7.13 -2.79
N PHE A 37 -13.33 -6.02 -3.48
CA PHE A 37 -13.92 -5.74 -4.77
C PHE A 37 -12.91 -5.02 -5.67
N GLU A 38 -13.15 -5.08 -6.97
CA GLU A 38 -12.25 -4.53 -7.97
C GLU A 38 -12.93 -3.39 -8.75
N ILE A 39 -12.10 -2.42 -9.13
CA ILE A 39 -12.47 -1.34 -10.03
C ILE A 39 -11.43 -1.32 -11.16
N LEU A 40 -11.89 -1.36 -12.40
CA LEU A 40 -11.07 -1.02 -13.57
C LEU A 40 -11.19 0.49 -13.78
N THR A 41 -10.07 1.21 -13.67
CA THR A 41 -10.04 2.66 -13.90
C THR A 41 -10.09 2.96 -15.39
N HIS A 42 -10.72 4.08 -15.77
CA HIS A 42 -10.71 4.56 -17.17
C HIS A 42 -9.39 5.21 -17.55
N ARG A 43 -8.75 5.83 -16.58
CA ARG A 43 -7.43 6.49 -16.63
C ARG A 43 -6.80 6.40 -15.27
N MET A 44 -5.52 6.78 -15.12
CA MET A 44 -4.86 6.96 -13.83
C MET A 44 -3.84 8.09 -13.95
N ASN A 45 -4.07 9.18 -13.25
CA ASN A 45 -3.13 10.29 -13.13
C ASN A 45 -2.09 9.98 -12.06
N VAL A 46 -0.91 10.60 -12.18
CA VAL A 46 0.06 10.62 -11.09
C VAL A 46 -0.38 11.64 -10.05
N ASP A 47 -0.44 11.20 -8.81
CA ASP A 47 -0.62 12.03 -7.63
C ASP A 47 0.71 12.14 -6.89
N VAL A 48 1.10 13.36 -6.53
CA VAL A 48 2.32 13.64 -5.77
C VAL A 48 2.05 14.28 -4.41
N ASP A 49 0.80 14.35 -3.98
CA ASP A 49 0.44 14.88 -2.67
C ASP A 49 1.17 14.13 -1.56
N GLY A 50 1.59 14.85 -0.53
CA GLY A 50 2.44 14.34 0.55
C GLY A 50 3.94 14.24 0.21
N ALA A 51 4.36 14.29 -1.05
CA ALA A 51 5.78 14.39 -1.37
C ALA A 51 6.34 15.74 -0.89
N PRO A 52 7.47 15.75 -0.16
CA PRO A 52 8.00 17.00 0.40
C PRO A 52 8.37 18.06 -0.64
N ASN A 53 8.59 17.69 -1.90
CA ASN A 53 8.86 18.60 -3.02
C ASN A 53 7.72 18.67 -4.04
N ALA A 54 6.50 18.27 -3.64
CA ALA A 54 5.33 18.35 -4.51
C ALA A 54 5.06 19.78 -5.00
N TYR A 55 5.04 20.74 -4.07
CA TYR A 55 4.70 22.15 -4.33
C TYR A 55 5.70 23.10 -3.70
N GLY A 56 5.87 24.27 -4.29
CA GLY A 56 6.79 25.29 -3.78
C GLY A 56 6.55 26.68 -4.36
N PRO A 57 7.28 27.69 -3.88
CA PRO A 57 7.26 29.02 -4.43
C PRO A 57 7.59 29.06 -5.94
N PRO A 58 7.11 30.06 -6.67
CA PRO A 58 7.46 30.26 -8.07
C PRO A 58 8.97 30.24 -8.30
N GLY A 59 9.42 29.49 -9.32
CA GLY A 59 10.82 29.33 -9.68
C GLY A 59 11.53 28.15 -9.03
N MET A 60 10.88 27.41 -8.13
CA MET A 60 11.38 26.14 -7.62
C MET A 60 11.00 24.98 -8.55
N GLU A 61 11.86 23.98 -8.62
CA GLU A 61 11.59 22.72 -9.33
C GLU A 61 10.70 21.84 -8.45
N THR A 62 9.43 21.74 -8.81
CA THR A 62 8.41 20.98 -8.07
C THR A 62 7.94 19.77 -8.87
N LEU A 63 7.38 18.77 -8.19
CA LEU A 63 6.80 17.60 -8.84
C LEU A 63 5.45 17.89 -9.50
N ASP A 64 4.76 18.97 -9.07
CA ASP A 64 3.48 19.34 -9.64
C ASP A 64 3.30 20.84 -9.76
N ILE A 65 2.25 21.25 -10.48
CA ILE A 65 1.85 22.66 -10.60
C ILE A 65 0.87 23.05 -9.48
N LEU A 66 0.88 24.31 -9.08
CA LEU A 66 0.04 24.78 -7.98
C LEU A 66 -1.47 24.63 -8.25
N LEU A 67 -1.89 24.58 -9.51
CA LEU A 67 -3.29 24.40 -9.87
C LEU A 67 -3.82 23.03 -9.43
N ASP A 68 -2.99 21.98 -9.51
CA ASP A 68 -3.38 20.61 -9.17
C ASP A 68 -3.51 20.40 -7.66
N ALA A 69 -2.92 21.28 -6.83
CA ALA A 69 -3.19 21.34 -5.40
C ALA A 69 -4.57 21.88 -5.02
N HIS A 70 -5.35 22.36 -5.99
CA HIS A 70 -6.71 22.88 -5.74
C HIS A 70 -7.76 21.82 -6.00
N TYR A 71 -8.79 21.77 -5.17
CA TYR A 71 -9.90 20.84 -5.34
C TYR A 71 -10.47 20.89 -6.77
N LEU A 72 -10.51 19.75 -7.43
CA LEU A 72 -10.90 19.56 -8.84
C LEU A 72 -10.04 20.38 -9.83
N ASN A 73 -8.81 20.71 -9.50
CA ASN A 73 -7.87 21.48 -10.34
C ASN A 73 -8.48 22.82 -10.83
N ARG A 74 -9.22 23.47 -9.93
CA ARG A 74 -9.91 24.72 -10.23
C ARG A 74 -9.23 25.88 -9.49
N ALA A 75 -8.91 26.94 -10.20
CA ALA A 75 -8.26 28.13 -9.62
C ALA A 75 -9.09 28.78 -8.47
N ASP A 76 -10.41 28.62 -8.50
CA ASP A 76 -11.32 29.04 -7.42
C ASP A 76 -11.60 27.93 -6.38
N GLY A 77 -11.00 26.75 -6.56
CA GLY A 77 -11.13 25.61 -5.66
C GLY A 77 -10.36 25.83 -4.34
N LYS A 78 -10.83 25.16 -3.28
CA LYS A 78 -10.08 25.14 -2.02
C LYS A 78 -8.74 24.45 -2.23
N ILE A 79 -7.64 25.02 -1.68
CA ILE A 79 -6.34 24.37 -1.63
C ILE A 79 -6.44 23.13 -0.74
N VAL A 80 -6.05 21.98 -1.27
CA VAL A 80 -6.11 20.67 -0.60
C VAL A 80 -4.77 19.94 -0.62
N GLY A 81 -3.88 20.22 -1.59
CA GLY A 81 -2.60 19.52 -1.77
C GLY A 81 -1.48 20.01 -0.83
N TYR A 82 -1.62 21.18 -0.19
CA TYR A 82 -0.63 21.67 0.76
C TYR A 82 -1.25 22.52 1.88
N LEU A 83 -0.52 22.67 2.99
CA LEU A 83 -0.97 23.43 4.15
C LEU A 83 -0.93 24.92 3.89
N ILE A 84 -1.97 25.62 4.38
CA ILE A 84 -2.07 27.07 4.42
C ILE A 84 -2.30 27.57 5.86
N ASP A 85 -1.84 28.77 6.15
CA ASP A 85 -2.11 29.44 7.41
C ASP A 85 -3.54 30.07 7.43
N GLU A 86 -3.90 30.71 8.54
CA GLU A 86 -5.18 31.41 8.73
C GLU A 86 -5.41 32.55 7.75
N HIS A 87 -4.37 33.04 7.09
CA HIS A 87 -4.41 34.08 6.07
C HIS A 87 -4.39 33.54 4.64
N GLY A 88 -4.45 32.18 4.48
CA GLY A 88 -4.39 31.53 3.17
C GLY A 88 -2.99 31.44 2.55
N ARG A 89 -1.94 31.71 3.32
CA ARG A 89 -0.55 31.66 2.83
C ARG A 89 0.01 30.24 3.00
N PRO A 90 0.73 29.70 1.99
CA PRO A 90 1.37 28.39 2.10
C PRO A 90 2.34 28.33 3.28
N ILE A 91 2.32 27.21 4.01
CA ILE A 91 3.27 26.93 5.09
C ILE A 91 4.51 26.28 4.49
N LEU A 92 5.68 26.88 4.77
CA LEU A 92 6.97 26.42 4.26
C LEU A 92 7.62 25.41 5.20
N GLN A 93 8.31 24.45 4.62
CA GLN A 93 9.22 23.57 5.31
C GLN A 93 10.41 24.36 5.90
N GLY A 94 10.77 24.05 7.14
CA GLY A 94 11.87 24.66 7.86
C GLY A 94 13.24 24.05 7.51
N ALA A 95 14.31 24.61 8.06
CA ALA A 95 15.69 24.23 7.74
C ALA A 95 16.06 22.76 8.08
N LYS A 96 15.25 22.08 8.93
CA LYS A 96 15.46 20.67 9.34
C LYS A 96 14.53 19.69 8.61
N ASP A 97 13.67 20.19 7.77
CA ASP A 97 12.74 19.38 7.00
C ASP A 97 13.41 18.85 5.72
N PRO A 98 12.82 17.82 5.09
CA PRO A 98 13.43 17.18 3.92
C PRO A 98 13.72 18.13 2.75
N PHE A 99 12.86 19.15 2.54
CA PHE A 99 12.98 20.12 1.43
C PHE A 99 12.73 21.54 1.93
N PRO A 100 13.70 22.17 2.61
CA PRO A 100 13.54 23.52 3.16
C PRO A 100 13.10 24.54 2.10
N GLY A 101 12.06 25.29 2.44
CA GLY A 101 11.51 26.33 1.55
C GLY A 101 10.43 25.86 0.58
N TYR A 102 10.20 24.53 0.44
CA TYR A 102 9.02 24.00 -0.26
C TYR A 102 7.77 24.10 0.63
N TYR A 103 6.59 24.00 0.04
CA TYR A 103 5.34 23.93 0.78
C TYR A 103 5.21 22.58 1.50
N ILE A 104 4.51 22.55 2.63
CA ILE A 104 4.21 21.27 3.29
C ILE A 104 3.04 20.64 2.55
N SER A 105 3.31 19.70 1.68
CA SER A 105 2.28 18.91 1.00
C SER A 105 1.62 17.94 1.96
N GLN A 106 0.34 17.65 1.76
CA GLN A 106 -0.48 16.86 2.68
C GLN A 106 -1.27 15.79 1.94
N THR A 107 -1.57 14.69 2.64
CA THR A 107 -2.47 13.62 2.22
C THR A 107 -3.55 13.39 3.28
N ALA A 108 -4.62 12.70 2.93
CA ALA A 108 -5.68 12.37 3.88
C ALA A 108 -5.27 11.27 4.89
N PHE A 109 -4.38 10.35 4.51
CA PHE A 109 -3.80 9.38 5.44
C PHE A 109 -2.57 9.98 6.09
N THR A 110 -2.56 10.02 7.42
CA THR A 110 -1.51 10.68 8.21
C THR A 110 -1.03 9.78 9.31
N ASP A 111 0.22 9.98 9.74
CA ASP A 111 0.73 9.40 10.97
C ASP A 111 0.03 10.04 12.17
N ILE A 112 -0.82 9.27 12.85
CA ILE A 112 -1.57 9.72 14.04
C ILE A 112 -0.70 9.90 15.28
N GLU A 113 0.48 9.27 15.32
CA GLU A 113 1.44 9.45 16.42
C GLU A 113 2.20 10.77 16.28
N ASN A 114 2.35 11.29 15.07
CA ASN A 114 2.93 12.61 14.82
C ASN A 114 1.86 13.69 14.85
N GLN A 115 1.72 14.37 16.00
CA GLN A 115 0.72 15.42 16.20
C GLN A 115 1.10 16.78 15.57
N ASN A 116 2.33 16.89 15.03
CA ASN A 116 2.76 18.13 14.39
C ASN A 116 2.31 18.19 12.93
N GLU A 117 1.21 18.89 12.65
CA GLU A 117 0.71 19.07 11.29
C GLU A 117 1.70 19.78 10.35
N ARG A 118 2.67 20.50 10.90
CA ARG A 118 3.72 21.19 10.12
C ARG A 118 4.96 20.31 9.88
N ASP A 119 4.95 19.07 10.31
CA ASP A 119 6.00 18.10 9.96
C ASP A 119 5.61 17.39 8.65
N PRO A 120 6.36 17.56 7.56
CA PRO A 120 6.04 16.87 6.30
C PRO A 120 6.08 15.34 6.42
N ARG A 121 6.77 14.78 7.43
CA ARG A 121 6.82 13.32 7.68
C ARG A 121 5.53 12.76 8.25
N ARG A 122 4.59 13.61 8.63
CA ARG A 122 3.25 13.22 9.04
C ARG A 122 2.42 12.65 7.87
N TYR A 123 2.73 13.06 6.65
CA TYR A 123 1.98 12.74 5.45
C TYR A 123 2.63 11.62 4.66
N VAL A 124 1.82 10.87 3.89
CA VAL A 124 2.34 9.79 3.05
C VAL A 124 3.16 10.38 1.90
N ASP A 125 4.45 10.07 1.85
CA ASP A 125 5.31 10.55 0.76
C ASP A 125 5.03 9.79 -0.54
N ALA A 126 4.41 10.45 -1.51
CA ALA A 126 4.06 9.90 -2.83
C ALA A 126 5.25 9.34 -3.63
N ARG A 127 6.49 9.69 -3.27
CA ARG A 127 7.71 9.18 -3.92
C ARG A 127 8.19 7.85 -3.33
N ASN A 128 7.73 7.49 -2.13
CA ASN A 128 8.26 6.36 -1.36
C ASN A 128 7.20 5.30 -1.06
N ILE A 129 5.92 5.66 -1.11
CA ILE A 129 4.80 4.78 -0.76
C ILE A 129 3.79 4.72 -1.90
N SER A 130 3.45 3.51 -2.29
CA SER A 130 2.37 3.25 -3.23
C SER A 130 1.03 3.51 -2.58
N TYR A 131 0.27 4.46 -3.11
CA TYR A 131 -1.10 4.73 -2.67
C TYR A 131 -2.04 5.05 -3.84
N VAL A 132 -3.33 4.94 -3.58
CA VAL A 132 -4.41 5.38 -4.47
C VAL A 132 -5.27 6.44 -3.80
N VAL A 133 -5.88 7.31 -4.59
CA VAL A 133 -6.88 8.29 -4.14
C VAL A 133 -8.24 7.61 -4.05
N ARG A 134 -8.96 7.84 -2.94
CA ARG A 134 -10.28 7.25 -2.69
C ARG A 134 -11.41 7.98 -3.41
N GLY A 135 -11.91 7.41 -4.49
CA GLY A 135 -13.09 7.91 -5.17
C GLY A 135 -14.42 7.64 -4.44
N ASN A 136 -15.47 8.24 -4.95
CA ASN A 136 -16.82 8.13 -4.38
C ASN A 136 -17.37 6.69 -4.37
N LEU A 137 -17.05 5.87 -5.40
CA LEU A 137 -17.50 4.49 -5.44
C LEU A 137 -16.88 3.66 -4.32
N ALA A 138 -15.56 3.76 -4.13
CA ALA A 138 -14.85 3.08 -3.05
C ALA A 138 -15.38 3.52 -1.68
N ARG A 139 -15.58 4.83 -1.47
CA ARG A 139 -16.17 5.38 -0.25
C ARG A 139 -17.55 4.79 0.06
N ARG A 140 -18.46 4.72 -0.93
CA ARG A 140 -19.80 4.12 -0.76
C ARG A 140 -19.76 2.63 -0.43
N ARG A 141 -18.68 1.92 -0.80
CA ARG A 141 -18.44 0.51 -0.49
C ARG A 141 -17.68 0.29 0.83
N GLY A 142 -17.57 1.33 1.66
CA GLY A 142 -17.00 1.23 3.01
C GLY A 142 -15.47 1.30 3.07
N VAL A 143 -14.79 1.61 1.97
CA VAL A 143 -13.34 1.82 1.98
C VAL A 143 -13.00 3.05 2.79
N ARG A 144 -12.02 2.92 3.67
CA ARG A 144 -11.48 3.99 4.51
C ARG A 144 -10.10 4.42 4.03
N VAL A 145 -9.70 5.61 4.40
CA VAL A 145 -8.31 6.07 4.28
C VAL A 145 -7.44 5.15 5.15
N GLY A 146 -6.31 4.72 4.61
CA GLY A 146 -5.41 3.75 5.23
C GLY A 146 -5.72 2.28 4.91
N ASP A 147 -6.90 1.93 4.36
CA ASP A 147 -7.19 0.55 3.94
C ASP A 147 -6.21 0.10 2.86
N PHE A 148 -5.83 -1.18 2.91
CA PHE A 148 -4.98 -1.77 1.89
C PHE A 148 -5.72 -1.93 0.56
N VAL A 149 -4.93 -1.83 -0.50
CA VAL A 149 -5.34 -2.14 -1.87
C VAL A 149 -4.25 -2.96 -2.56
N SER A 150 -4.62 -3.71 -3.59
CA SER A 150 -3.67 -4.21 -4.58
C SER A 150 -3.99 -3.55 -5.91
N VAL A 151 -2.96 -3.13 -6.63
CA VAL A 151 -3.11 -2.46 -7.93
C VAL A 151 -2.38 -3.26 -9.00
N TYR A 152 -3.02 -3.46 -10.14
CA TYR A 152 -2.47 -4.24 -11.25
C TYR A 152 -2.57 -3.49 -12.57
N SER A 153 -1.46 -3.47 -13.31
CA SER A 153 -1.43 -2.98 -14.68
C SER A 153 -1.50 -4.13 -15.68
N LYS A 154 -2.54 -4.14 -16.51
CA LYS A 154 -2.69 -5.12 -17.61
C LYS A 154 -1.55 -4.98 -18.63
N ARG A 155 -1.04 -3.76 -18.85
CA ARG A 155 0.02 -3.48 -19.83
C ARG A 155 1.36 -4.04 -19.39
N THR A 156 1.78 -3.74 -18.16
CA THR A 156 3.09 -4.15 -17.64
C THR A 156 3.05 -5.52 -16.95
N ARG A 157 1.85 -6.04 -16.63
CA ARG A 157 1.60 -7.28 -15.88
C ARG A 157 2.19 -7.28 -14.48
N ARG A 158 2.32 -6.09 -13.87
CA ARG A 158 2.82 -5.94 -12.50
C ARG A 158 1.66 -5.73 -11.55
N GLY A 159 1.75 -6.40 -10.40
CA GLY A 159 0.87 -6.20 -9.24
C GLY A 159 1.65 -5.62 -8.07
N VAL A 160 1.10 -4.60 -7.43
CA VAL A 160 1.71 -3.84 -6.34
C VAL A 160 0.75 -3.76 -5.18
N PHE A 161 1.23 -3.89 -3.94
CA PHE A 161 0.45 -3.50 -2.77
C PHE A 161 0.53 -1.99 -2.59
N ALA A 162 -0.58 -1.43 -2.17
CA ALA A 162 -0.71 -0.01 -1.89
C ALA A 162 -1.73 0.21 -0.76
N ILE A 163 -1.91 1.46 -0.37
CA ILE A 163 -2.96 1.88 0.58
C ILE A 163 -3.85 2.93 -0.06
N VAL A 164 -4.97 3.20 0.57
CA VAL A 164 -5.74 4.41 0.29
C VAL A 164 -5.07 5.56 1.02
N GLY A 165 -4.21 6.32 0.31
CA GLY A 165 -3.41 7.39 0.90
C GLY A 165 -4.12 8.73 0.92
N ASP A 166 -4.97 8.98 -0.07
CA ASP A 166 -5.58 10.30 -0.20
C ASP A 166 -7.06 10.27 -0.63
N THR A 167 -7.65 11.45 -0.65
CA THR A 167 -9.03 11.74 -1.05
C THR A 167 -9.05 13.06 -1.82
N GLY A 168 -10.18 13.41 -2.42
CA GLY A 168 -10.31 14.71 -3.10
C GLY A 168 -10.79 14.55 -4.52
N ASN A 169 -10.33 13.52 -5.21
CA ASN A 169 -10.82 13.17 -6.54
C ASN A 169 -12.06 12.27 -6.45
N PRO A 170 -13.26 12.73 -6.89
CA PRO A 170 -14.47 11.93 -6.85
C PRO A 170 -14.44 10.63 -7.65
N THR A 171 -13.63 10.56 -8.71
CA THR A 171 -13.49 9.38 -9.57
C THR A 171 -12.54 8.35 -8.97
N GLY A 172 -11.51 8.80 -8.24
CA GLY A 172 -10.49 7.94 -7.63
C GLY A 172 -9.57 7.32 -8.67
N ASP A 173 -9.32 8.05 -9.73
CA ASP A 173 -8.44 7.64 -10.83
C ASP A 173 -7.06 8.32 -10.72
N GLU A 174 -6.50 8.33 -9.50
CA GLU A 174 -5.19 8.85 -9.17
C GLU A 174 -4.42 7.87 -8.30
N GLY A 175 -3.11 7.83 -8.50
CA GLY A 175 -2.20 7.03 -7.71
C GLY A 175 -0.83 7.67 -7.57
N SER A 176 -0.14 7.39 -6.46
CA SER A 176 1.16 8.02 -6.15
C SER A 176 2.18 7.80 -7.26
N LEU A 177 3.13 8.72 -7.36
CA LEU A 177 4.27 8.58 -8.28
C LEU A 177 4.99 7.25 -8.07
N HIS A 178 5.22 6.84 -6.80
CA HIS A 178 5.82 5.56 -6.47
C HIS A 178 5.00 4.37 -6.99
N LEU A 179 3.68 4.37 -6.80
CA LEU A 179 2.79 3.34 -7.33
C LEU A 179 2.96 3.19 -8.85
N MET A 180 2.97 4.30 -9.56
CA MET A 180 3.06 4.26 -11.02
C MET A 180 4.41 3.75 -11.49
N GLN A 181 5.50 4.10 -10.80
CA GLN A 181 6.84 3.59 -11.08
C GLN A 181 6.94 2.08 -10.78
N ASP A 182 6.41 1.61 -9.65
CA ASP A 182 6.36 0.20 -9.29
C ASP A 182 5.54 -0.64 -10.27
N LEU A 183 4.46 -0.08 -10.79
CA LEU A 183 3.70 -0.68 -11.90
C LEU A 183 4.47 -0.69 -13.23
N GLY A 184 5.65 -0.05 -13.30
CA GLY A 184 6.53 -0.07 -14.46
C GLY A 184 6.25 1.03 -15.49
N TYR A 185 5.65 2.13 -15.07
CA TYR A 185 5.51 3.34 -15.88
C TYR A 185 6.71 4.26 -15.66
N PRO A 186 7.32 4.83 -16.72
CA PRO A 186 8.49 5.69 -16.60
C PRO A 186 8.11 7.13 -16.27
N PHE A 187 7.25 7.30 -15.25
CA PHE A 187 6.76 8.61 -14.84
C PHE A 187 7.70 9.28 -13.85
N HIS A 188 7.73 10.60 -13.85
CA HIS A 188 8.68 11.40 -13.08
C HIS A 188 8.02 12.50 -12.24
N ASP A 189 6.82 12.93 -12.62
CA ASP A 189 6.10 14.01 -11.93
C ASP A 189 4.57 13.85 -12.06
N GLY A 190 3.82 14.77 -11.43
CA GLY A 190 2.36 14.84 -11.50
C GLY A 190 1.84 15.76 -12.61
N LYS A 191 2.72 16.56 -13.26
CA LYS A 191 2.28 17.65 -14.14
C LYS A 191 1.58 17.17 -15.40
N ASN A 192 2.08 16.08 -16.02
CA ASN A 192 1.57 15.58 -17.28
C ASN A 192 1.55 14.04 -17.36
N ASP A 193 2.05 13.35 -16.32
CA ASP A 193 2.17 11.91 -16.36
C ASP A 193 0.85 11.23 -16.01
N SER A 194 0.34 10.42 -16.93
CA SER A 194 -0.92 9.69 -16.76
C SER A 194 -1.00 8.43 -17.62
N VAL A 195 -1.84 7.50 -17.21
CA VAL A 195 -2.29 6.37 -18.03
C VAL A 195 -3.68 6.71 -18.58
N GLU A 196 -3.78 6.94 -19.89
CA GLU A 196 -5.02 7.37 -20.54
C GLU A 196 -5.91 6.22 -21.05
N LYS A 197 -5.67 4.99 -20.54
CA LYS A 197 -6.38 3.78 -20.99
C LYS A 197 -6.91 2.97 -19.83
N PRO A 198 -8.03 2.22 -19.99
CA PRO A 198 -8.58 1.36 -18.95
C PRO A 198 -7.74 0.09 -18.76
N GLU A 199 -6.55 0.24 -18.21
CA GLU A 199 -5.61 -0.86 -18.01
C GLU A 199 -5.18 -1.09 -16.55
N ILE A 200 -5.58 -0.18 -15.63
CA ILE A 200 -5.28 -0.32 -14.20
C ILE A 200 -6.50 -0.88 -13.47
N ILE A 201 -6.27 -1.97 -12.72
CA ILE A 201 -7.27 -2.57 -11.83
C ILE A 201 -6.86 -2.30 -10.40
N ILE A 202 -7.77 -1.77 -9.60
CA ILE A 202 -7.58 -1.58 -8.16
C ILE A 202 -8.48 -2.56 -7.42
N ARG A 203 -7.89 -3.41 -6.58
CA ARG A 203 -8.58 -4.30 -5.65
C ARG A 203 -8.54 -3.69 -4.27
N PHE A 204 -9.69 -3.33 -3.74
CA PHE A 204 -9.86 -2.72 -2.43
C PHE A 204 -10.19 -3.77 -1.38
N TYR A 205 -9.58 -3.68 -0.20
CA TYR A 205 -9.84 -4.52 0.97
C TYR A 205 -10.42 -3.66 2.11
N PRO A 206 -11.75 -3.42 2.15
CA PRO A 206 -12.36 -2.56 3.17
C PRO A 206 -12.10 -3.04 4.59
N ASN A 207 -11.79 -2.12 5.50
CA ASN A 207 -11.46 -2.37 6.91
C ASN A 207 -10.22 -3.26 7.13
N SER A 208 -9.29 -3.26 6.20
CA SER A 208 -8.06 -4.06 6.29
C SER A 208 -6.97 -3.44 7.18
N ASN A 209 -7.08 -2.16 7.53
CA ASN A 209 -6.17 -1.45 8.45
C ASN A 209 -6.95 -0.81 9.62
N PRO A 210 -7.54 -1.61 10.52
CA PRO A 210 -8.39 -1.11 11.60
C PRO A 210 -7.63 -0.33 12.67
N THR A 211 -6.32 -0.57 12.80
CA THR A 211 -5.44 0.13 13.76
C THR A 211 -4.85 1.42 13.22
N HIS A 212 -5.17 1.76 11.97
CA HIS A 212 -4.62 2.96 11.31
C HIS A 212 -3.07 2.95 11.29
N GLN A 213 -2.47 1.76 11.07
CA GLN A 213 -1.02 1.62 10.99
C GLN A 213 -0.48 2.47 9.83
N PHE A 214 0.45 3.37 10.15
CA PHE A 214 1.15 4.20 9.18
C PHE A 214 2.43 3.50 8.70
N PHE A 215 2.86 3.76 7.47
CA PHE A 215 4.03 3.14 6.84
C PHE A 215 5.00 4.21 6.35
N PHE A 216 6.26 4.07 6.73
CA PHE A 216 7.33 4.97 6.29
C PHE A 216 8.08 4.45 5.07
N THR A 217 7.97 3.14 4.79
CA THR A 217 8.60 2.48 3.64
C THR A 217 7.63 1.55 2.93
N GLN A 218 7.82 1.38 1.63
CA GLN A 218 7.05 0.41 0.84
C GLN A 218 7.25 -1.03 1.35
N ALA A 219 8.45 -1.34 1.83
CA ALA A 219 8.75 -2.68 2.38
C ALA A 219 7.90 -3.01 3.62
N GLU A 220 7.71 -2.05 4.54
CA GLU A 220 6.82 -2.22 5.70
C GLU A 220 5.36 -2.45 5.28
N LEU A 221 4.90 -1.69 4.27
CA LEU A 221 3.56 -1.86 3.72
C LEU A 221 3.37 -3.24 3.07
N ASP A 222 4.33 -3.68 2.27
CA ASP A 222 4.32 -4.98 1.59
C ASP A 222 4.32 -6.14 2.59
N GLU A 223 5.10 -6.03 3.67
CA GLU A 223 5.15 -7.02 4.74
C GLU A 223 3.80 -7.09 5.49
N ALA A 224 3.23 -5.95 5.84
CA ALA A 224 1.94 -5.88 6.50
C ALA A 224 0.82 -6.48 5.64
N ALA A 225 0.74 -6.11 4.35
CA ALA A 225 -0.22 -6.66 3.40
C ALA A 225 -0.08 -8.18 3.25
N THR A 226 1.16 -8.67 3.17
CA THR A 226 1.47 -10.10 3.07
C THR A 226 1.06 -10.85 4.34
N SER A 227 1.32 -10.28 5.51
CA SER A 227 0.96 -10.85 6.82
C SER A 227 -0.56 -10.98 7.02
N LEU A 228 -1.33 -10.09 6.38
CA LEU A 228 -2.79 -10.17 6.31
C LEU A 228 -3.29 -11.21 5.30
N GLY A 229 -2.41 -11.85 4.53
CA GLY A 229 -2.79 -12.80 3.47
C GLY A 229 -3.39 -12.13 2.25
N LEU A 230 -3.16 -10.83 2.04
CA LEU A 230 -3.63 -10.14 0.85
C LEU A 230 -2.84 -10.59 -0.38
N SER A 231 -3.48 -10.52 -1.56
CA SER A 231 -2.86 -10.97 -2.81
C SER A 231 -2.74 -9.83 -3.81
N ARG A 232 -1.56 -9.70 -4.40
CA ARG A 232 -1.30 -8.87 -5.59
C ARG A 232 -1.31 -9.66 -6.89
N ASP A 233 -1.73 -10.93 -6.83
CA ASP A 233 -1.98 -11.75 -8.00
C ASP A 233 -3.41 -11.49 -8.51
N PHE A 234 -3.53 -11.13 -9.78
CA PHE A 234 -4.77 -10.87 -10.49
C PHE A 234 -5.05 -11.93 -11.56
N SER A 235 -4.34 -13.06 -11.52
CA SER A 235 -4.67 -14.22 -12.35
C SER A 235 -6.13 -14.60 -12.12
N PRO A 236 -6.88 -14.97 -13.17
CA PRO A 236 -8.24 -15.45 -13.00
C PRO A 236 -8.22 -16.70 -12.12
N THR A 237 -8.50 -16.54 -10.84
CA THR A 237 -8.79 -17.71 -9.98
C THR A 237 -9.94 -18.42 -10.66
N ALA A 238 -9.77 -19.69 -10.99
CA ALA A 238 -10.85 -20.52 -11.48
C ALA A 238 -12.01 -20.36 -10.49
N ARG A 239 -13.05 -19.60 -10.90
CA ARG A 239 -14.28 -19.47 -10.12
C ARG A 239 -14.83 -20.87 -10.01
N THR A 240 -14.59 -21.52 -8.88
CA THR A 240 -15.35 -22.72 -8.50
C THR A 240 -16.80 -22.25 -8.35
N ASN A 241 -17.56 -22.41 -9.43
CA ASN A 241 -19.01 -22.33 -9.39
C ASN A 241 -19.47 -23.35 -8.33
N ARG A 242 -19.96 -22.85 -7.21
CA ARG A 242 -20.85 -23.58 -6.31
C ARG A 242 -22.17 -22.86 -6.23
#